data_1f0133dede08c04821c1af623ce2b59c
#
_entry.id   1f0133dede08c04821c1af623ce2b59c
#
_cell.length_a   1.000
_cell.length_b   1.000
_cell.length_c   1.000
_cell.angle_alpha   90.00
_cell.angle_beta   90.00
_cell.angle_gamma   90.00
#
_symmetry.space_group_name_H-M   'P 1'
#
loop_
_entity.id
_entity.type
_entity.pdbx_description
1 polymer ?
#
loop_
_entity_poly.entity_id
_entity_poly.type
_entity_poly.pdbx_seq_one_letter_code
_entity_poly.pdbx_strand_id
1 'polypeptide(L)'
;TTFKDGQTAMAIHVLQGERELVDACRSLARFNLTNIPAMAAGGAHIRVTFQVDADGLLSVTAQEKSTGVSASIQVKPSYGLSDDQVATMIQSSMLYAKQDMQLRLLKEQQVEAERVLEAVTAALNADAALLTEEEKLNVEQALAELARVKQGDNTAAIKAAIEHTNHITDEFAARRMDTVSYTHLTLPTKRIV
;
A
#
# COMPACT_ATOMS: atom_id res chain seq x y z
N THR A 1 3.19 -2.91 -6.41
CA THR A 1 3.11 -4.15 -5.60
C THR A 1 1.79 -4.20 -4.83
N THR A 2 1.42 -5.38 -4.32
CA THR A 2 0.26 -5.56 -3.44
C THR A 2 0.51 -4.97 -2.06
N PHE A 3 -0.55 -4.51 -1.41
CA PHE A 3 -0.50 -3.85 -0.10
C PHE A 3 -0.67 -4.84 1.07
N LYS A 4 -1.53 -5.86 0.89
CA LYS A 4 -1.90 -6.84 1.94
C LYS A 4 -1.46 -8.24 1.56
N ASP A 5 -1.24 -9.09 2.58
CA ASP A 5 -1.07 -10.53 2.39
C ASP A 5 -2.32 -11.13 1.74
N GLY A 6 -2.11 -12.01 0.77
CA GLY A 6 -3.19 -12.68 0.08
C GLY A 6 -4.08 -11.80 -0.81
N GLN A 7 -3.66 -10.57 -1.11
CA GLN A 7 -4.41 -9.66 -1.99
C GLN A 7 -4.48 -10.19 -3.42
N THR A 8 -5.69 -10.42 -3.93
CA THR A 8 -5.94 -10.99 -5.26
C THR A 8 -6.50 -9.99 -6.29
N ALA A 9 -6.72 -8.74 -5.87
CA ALA A 9 -7.23 -7.69 -6.75
C ALA A 9 -6.61 -6.32 -6.41
N MET A 10 -6.51 -5.46 -7.43
CA MET A 10 -6.00 -4.10 -7.30
C MET A 10 -6.82 -3.14 -8.18
N ALA A 11 -7.26 -2.03 -7.59
CA ALA A 11 -7.89 -0.94 -8.33
C ALA A 11 -6.81 -0.02 -8.92
N ILE A 12 -6.91 0.25 -10.21
CA ILE A 12 -6.05 1.19 -10.92
C ILE A 12 -6.87 2.44 -11.24
N HIS A 13 -6.41 3.59 -10.76
CA HIS A 13 -7.04 4.87 -11.04
C HIS A 13 -6.10 5.73 -11.88
N VAL A 14 -6.52 6.07 -13.09
CA VAL A 14 -5.76 6.86 -14.06
C VAL A 14 -6.16 8.32 -13.92
N LEU A 15 -5.19 9.17 -13.68
CA LEU A 15 -5.35 10.60 -13.43
C LEU A 15 -4.54 11.43 -14.43
N GLN A 16 -4.98 12.65 -14.67
CA GLN A 16 -4.27 13.67 -15.43
C GLN A 16 -4.16 14.96 -14.61
N GLY A 17 -2.97 15.48 -14.45
CA GLY A 17 -2.72 16.73 -13.71
C GLY A 17 -1.30 16.84 -13.20
N GLU A 18 -0.96 18.02 -12.70
CA GLU A 18 0.36 18.38 -12.16
C GLU A 18 0.36 18.46 -10.61
N ARG A 19 -0.76 18.15 -9.97
CA ARG A 19 -0.89 18.16 -8.51
C ARG A 19 -0.56 16.78 -7.94
N GLU A 20 -0.06 16.73 -6.71
CA GLU A 20 0.31 15.46 -6.05
C GLU A 20 -0.89 14.71 -5.45
N LEU A 21 -2.03 15.38 -5.31
CA LEU A 21 -3.23 14.80 -4.71
C LEU A 21 -4.24 14.36 -5.77
N VAL A 22 -4.85 13.21 -5.54
CA VAL A 22 -5.89 12.62 -6.43
C VAL A 22 -7.04 13.58 -6.68
N ASP A 23 -7.53 14.26 -5.63
CA ASP A 23 -8.68 15.16 -5.70
C ASP A 23 -8.38 16.47 -6.45
N ALA A 24 -7.10 16.79 -6.63
CA ALA A 24 -6.63 17.95 -7.37
C ALA A 24 -6.29 17.62 -8.84
N CYS A 25 -6.43 16.36 -9.25
CA CYS A 25 -6.20 15.86 -10.59
C CYS A 25 -7.51 15.44 -11.27
N ARG A 26 -7.53 15.51 -12.59
CA ARG A 26 -8.66 15.04 -13.41
C ARG A 26 -8.67 13.52 -13.48
N SER A 27 -9.76 12.89 -13.06
CA SER A 27 -9.94 11.45 -13.24
C SER A 27 -10.22 11.12 -14.70
N LEU A 28 -9.42 10.24 -15.29
CA LEU A 28 -9.60 9.76 -16.66
C LEU A 28 -10.31 8.42 -16.71
N ALA A 29 -9.89 7.46 -15.87
CA ALA A 29 -10.46 6.12 -15.85
C ALA A 29 -10.19 5.40 -14.52
N ARG A 30 -11.01 4.36 -14.24
CA ARG A 30 -10.76 3.37 -13.18
C ARG A 30 -11.02 1.98 -13.72
N PHE A 31 -10.17 1.03 -13.37
CA PHE A 31 -10.36 -0.38 -13.67
C PHE A 31 -9.70 -1.27 -12.60
N ASN A 32 -10.08 -2.54 -12.56
CA ASN A 32 -9.55 -3.48 -11.59
C ASN A 32 -8.70 -4.53 -12.30
N LEU A 33 -7.51 -4.79 -11.77
CA LEU A 33 -6.74 -6.00 -12.05
C LEU A 33 -7.15 -7.04 -11.02
N THR A 34 -7.69 -8.16 -11.47
CA THR A 34 -8.14 -9.30 -10.65
C THR A 34 -7.29 -10.53 -10.93
N ASN A 35 -7.46 -11.59 -10.14
CA ASN A 35 -6.69 -12.84 -10.25
C ASN A 35 -5.17 -12.65 -10.05
N ILE A 36 -4.77 -11.67 -9.25
CA ILE A 36 -3.41 -11.56 -8.77
C ILE A 36 -3.13 -12.78 -7.87
N PRO A 37 -1.97 -13.45 -8.00
CA PRO A 37 -1.62 -14.57 -7.12
C PRO A 37 -1.56 -14.11 -5.67
N ALA A 38 -2.19 -14.87 -4.77
CA ALA A 38 -2.15 -14.60 -3.34
C ALA A 38 -0.73 -14.84 -2.80
N MET A 39 -0.05 -13.75 -2.46
CA MET A 39 1.34 -13.74 -1.97
C MET A 39 1.43 -12.86 -0.73
N ALA A 40 2.56 -12.86 -0.04
CA ALA A 40 2.84 -11.88 0.98
C ALA A 40 2.77 -10.45 0.42
N ALA A 41 2.44 -9.48 1.28
CA ALA A 41 2.40 -8.07 0.90
C ALA A 41 3.68 -7.64 0.18
N GLY A 42 3.56 -6.92 -0.92
CA GLY A 42 4.69 -6.54 -1.77
C GLY A 42 5.21 -7.63 -2.73
N GLY A 43 4.78 -8.88 -2.59
CA GLY A 43 5.28 -10.01 -3.37
C GLY A 43 4.83 -10.00 -4.83
N ALA A 44 3.61 -9.59 -5.13
CA ALA A 44 3.14 -9.46 -6.50
C ALA A 44 3.59 -8.13 -7.13
N HIS A 45 4.28 -8.23 -8.27
CA HIS A 45 4.81 -7.07 -8.99
C HIS A 45 3.92 -6.71 -10.18
N ILE A 46 3.30 -5.55 -10.13
CA ILE A 46 2.42 -5.06 -11.18
C ILE A 46 3.17 -4.05 -12.06
N ARG A 47 3.21 -4.33 -13.36
CA ARG A 47 3.67 -3.38 -14.38
C ARG A 47 2.47 -2.62 -14.92
N VAL A 48 2.52 -1.29 -14.84
CA VAL A 48 1.53 -0.43 -15.49
C VAL A 48 2.19 0.22 -16.70
N THR A 49 1.57 0.06 -17.85
CA THR A 49 2.04 0.61 -19.14
C THR A 49 1.04 1.62 -19.65
N PHE A 50 1.51 2.81 -19.98
CA PHE A 50 0.75 3.86 -20.64
C PHE A 50 1.21 3.94 -22.11
N GLN A 51 0.26 3.95 -23.02
CA GLN A 51 0.52 4.08 -24.45
C GLN A 51 -0.49 5.05 -25.07
N VAL A 52 0.01 6.05 -25.79
CA VAL A 52 -0.83 6.98 -26.55
C VAL A 52 -0.59 6.71 -28.03
N ASP A 53 -1.66 6.48 -28.78
CA ASP A 53 -1.58 6.28 -30.23
C ASP A 53 -1.60 7.62 -31.01
N ALA A 54 -1.51 7.51 -32.32
CA ALA A 54 -1.50 8.70 -33.22
C ALA A 54 -2.81 9.50 -33.20
N ASP A 55 -3.91 8.86 -32.78
CA ASP A 55 -5.24 9.49 -32.67
C ASP A 55 -5.47 10.08 -31.25
N GLY A 56 -4.46 10.03 -30.39
CA GLY A 56 -4.53 10.53 -29.02
C GLY A 56 -5.30 9.61 -28.06
N LEU A 57 -5.56 8.36 -28.46
CA LEU A 57 -6.18 7.37 -27.57
C LEU A 57 -5.16 6.87 -26.56
N LEU A 58 -5.46 7.04 -25.27
CA LEU A 58 -4.65 6.52 -24.16
C LEU A 58 -5.08 5.09 -23.82
N SER A 59 -4.17 4.15 -23.97
CA SER A 59 -4.31 2.78 -23.48
C SER A 59 -3.51 2.60 -22.19
N VAL A 60 -4.15 2.13 -21.15
CA VAL A 60 -3.48 1.81 -19.87
C VAL A 60 -3.65 0.33 -19.59
N THR A 61 -2.54 -0.39 -19.45
CA THR A 61 -2.51 -1.83 -19.17
C THR A 61 -1.78 -2.08 -17.85
N ALA A 62 -2.42 -2.80 -16.94
CA ALA A 62 -1.81 -3.33 -15.72
C ALA A 62 -1.59 -4.82 -15.89
N GLN A 63 -0.38 -5.32 -15.61
CA GLN A 63 0.00 -6.73 -15.75
C GLN A 63 0.79 -7.19 -14.53
N GLU A 64 0.38 -8.31 -13.94
CA GLU A 64 1.17 -9.03 -12.94
C GLU A 64 2.30 -9.79 -13.65
N LYS A 65 3.56 -9.59 -13.17
CA LYS A 65 4.76 -10.03 -13.89
C LYS A 65 5.00 -11.55 -13.89
N SER A 66 4.58 -12.25 -12.85
CA SER A 66 4.87 -13.68 -12.69
C SER A 66 3.88 -14.57 -13.45
N THR A 67 2.61 -14.19 -13.44
CA THR A 67 1.50 -14.95 -14.06
C THR A 67 1.11 -14.43 -15.44
N GLY A 68 1.45 -13.18 -15.74
CA GLY A 68 1.02 -12.51 -16.96
C GLY A 68 -0.45 -12.05 -16.96
N VAL A 69 -1.18 -12.25 -15.87
CA VAL A 69 -2.56 -11.76 -15.72
C VAL A 69 -2.58 -10.25 -15.93
N SER A 70 -3.47 -9.78 -16.79
CA SER A 70 -3.54 -8.38 -17.17
C SER A 70 -4.98 -7.89 -17.28
N ALA A 71 -5.14 -6.58 -17.08
CA ALA A 71 -6.34 -5.83 -17.38
C ALA A 71 -5.94 -4.53 -18.07
N SER A 72 -6.77 -4.04 -18.97
CA SER A 72 -6.51 -2.80 -19.69
C SER A 72 -7.76 -1.97 -19.84
N ILE A 73 -7.56 -0.67 -20.01
CA ILE A 73 -8.61 0.27 -20.37
C ILE A 73 -8.10 1.22 -21.44
N GLN A 74 -9.00 1.61 -22.35
CA GLN A 74 -8.75 2.65 -23.33
C GLN A 74 -9.55 3.89 -22.97
N VAL A 75 -8.88 5.02 -22.95
CA VAL A 75 -9.49 6.31 -22.65
C VAL A 75 -9.25 7.22 -23.83
N LYS A 76 -10.33 7.68 -24.44
CA LYS A 76 -10.24 8.79 -25.36
C LYS A 76 -10.36 10.06 -24.53
N PRO A 77 -9.26 10.82 -24.33
CA PRO A 77 -9.35 12.11 -23.67
C PRO A 77 -10.31 12.96 -24.51
N SER A 78 -11.52 13.15 -24.01
CA SER A 78 -12.48 14.03 -24.68
C SER A 78 -11.92 15.45 -24.59
N TYR A 79 -11.42 15.93 -25.72
CA TYR A 79 -10.82 17.24 -25.91
C TYR A 79 -9.52 17.47 -25.13
N GLY A 80 -8.42 17.74 -25.83
CA GLY A 80 -7.17 18.18 -25.24
C GLY A 80 -7.41 19.33 -24.27
N LEU A 81 -6.53 19.45 -23.27
CA LEU A 81 -6.51 20.63 -22.41
C LEU A 81 -6.22 21.85 -23.30
N SER A 82 -6.96 22.94 -23.14
CA SER A 82 -6.61 24.21 -23.76
C SER A 82 -5.31 24.75 -23.16
N ASP A 83 -4.57 25.58 -23.89
CA ASP A 83 -3.34 26.17 -23.38
C ASP A 83 -3.57 26.94 -22.07
N ASP A 84 -4.71 27.59 -21.90
CA ASP A 84 -5.10 28.26 -20.65
C ASP A 84 -5.30 27.27 -19.49
N GLN A 85 -5.88 26.11 -19.76
CA GLN A 85 -6.04 25.05 -18.75
C GLN A 85 -4.68 24.48 -18.34
N VAL A 86 -3.78 24.25 -19.29
CA VAL A 86 -2.41 23.80 -19.01
C VAL A 86 -1.66 24.84 -18.18
N ALA A 87 -1.70 26.11 -18.58
CA ALA A 87 -1.08 27.21 -17.85
C ALA A 87 -1.62 27.31 -16.41
N THR A 88 -2.93 27.20 -16.22
CA THR A 88 -3.57 27.21 -14.91
C THR A 88 -3.14 26.01 -14.05
N MET A 89 -3.04 24.81 -14.61
CA MET A 89 -2.56 23.61 -13.91
C MET A 89 -1.12 23.78 -13.45
N ILE A 90 -0.23 24.29 -14.31
CA ILE A 90 1.18 24.54 -13.97
C ILE A 90 1.30 25.59 -12.86
N GLN A 91 0.59 26.71 -12.97
CA GLN A 91 0.57 27.74 -11.92
C GLN A 91 0.07 27.21 -10.59
N SER A 92 -1.02 26.43 -10.62
CA SER A 92 -1.57 25.79 -9.41
C SER A 92 -0.58 24.82 -8.78
N SER A 93 0.14 24.02 -9.56
CA SER A 93 1.13 23.09 -9.04
C SER A 93 2.27 23.82 -8.31
N MET A 94 2.75 24.93 -8.89
CA MET A 94 3.78 25.75 -8.24
C MET A 94 3.28 26.44 -6.95
N LEU A 95 2.06 26.98 -6.98
CA LEU A 95 1.47 27.68 -5.85
C LEU A 95 1.25 26.75 -4.64
N TYR A 96 0.81 25.52 -4.89
CA TYR A 96 0.44 24.55 -3.85
C TYR A 96 1.52 23.49 -3.59
N ALA A 97 2.67 23.52 -4.27
CA ALA A 97 3.71 22.50 -4.19
C ALA A 97 4.09 22.11 -2.75
N LYS A 98 4.30 23.10 -1.87
CA LYS A 98 4.65 22.85 -0.46
C LYS A 98 3.50 22.20 0.32
N GLN A 99 2.28 22.66 0.08
CA GLN A 99 1.09 22.11 0.75
C GLN A 99 0.82 20.69 0.27
N ASP A 100 0.89 20.43 -1.03
CA ASP A 100 0.69 19.11 -1.62
C ASP A 100 1.73 18.11 -1.10
N MET A 101 2.99 18.53 -1.00
CA MET A 101 4.06 17.71 -0.42
C MET A 101 3.76 17.33 1.03
N GLN A 102 3.30 18.28 1.85
CA GLN A 102 2.95 18.01 3.25
C GLN A 102 1.78 17.03 3.37
N LEU A 103 0.73 17.25 2.57
CA LEU A 103 -0.43 16.37 2.54
C LEU A 103 -0.09 14.97 2.01
N ARG A 104 0.79 14.87 1.00
CA ARG A 104 1.29 13.58 0.52
C ARG A 104 2.04 12.84 1.63
N LEU A 105 3.00 13.50 2.30
CA LEU A 105 3.74 12.91 3.41
C LEU A 105 2.81 12.45 4.55
N LEU A 106 1.78 13.24 4.86
CA LEU A 106 0.78 12.83 5.84
C LEU A 106 0.04 11.56 5.40
N LYS A 107 -0.42 11.51 4.14
CA LYS A 107 -1.11 10.33 3.60
C LYS A 107 -0.22 9.09 3.57
N GLU A 108 1.04 9.23 3.20
CA GLU A 108 2.03 8.15 3.24
C GLU A 108 2.18 7.58 4.66
N GLN A 109 2.29 8.44 5.68
CA GLN A 109 2.39 7.99 7.07
C GLN A 109 1.07 7.37 7.58
N GLN A 110 -0.08 7.87 7.17
CA GLN A 110 -1.37 7.27 7.51
C GLN A 110 -1.53 5.86 6.92
N VAL A 111 -1.09 5.67 5.66
CA VAL A 111 -1.10 4.36 4.98
C VAL A 111 -0.12 3.39 5.64
N GLU A 112 1.09 3.85 6.00
CA GLU A 112 2.07 3.01 6.71
C GLU A 112 1.56 2.60 8.09
N ALA A 113 0.94 3.52 8.83
CA ALA A 113 0.29 3.21 10.11
C ALA A 113 -0.80 2.15 9.97
N GLU A 114 -1.64 2.23 8.92
CA GLU A 114 -2.64 1.20 8.64
C GLU A 114 -2.02 -0.16 8.40
N ARG A 115 -0.95 -0.20 7.61
CA ARG A 115 -0.22 -1.43 7.32
C ARG A 115 0.32 -2.08 8.59
N VAL A 116 0.92 -1.29 9.49
CA VAL A 116 1.46 -1.78 10.76
C VAL A 116 0.33 -2.28 11.67
N LEU A 117 -0.77 -1.53 11.78
CA LEU A 117 -1.95 -1.94 12.55
C LEU A 117 -2.50 -3.29 12.07
N GLU A 118 -2.70 -3.45 10.76
CA GLU A 118 -3.20 -4.71 10.20
C GLU A 118 -2.23 -5.87 10.41
N ALA A 119 -0.94 -5.67 10.15
CA ALA A 119 0.08 -6.71 10.28
C ALA A 119 0.23 -7.19 11.73
N VAL A 120 0.33 -6.27 12.69
CA VAL A 120 0.48 -6.62 14.11
C VAL A 120 -0.81 -7.24 14.67
N THR A 121 -1.99 -6.73 14.28
CA THR A 121 -3.27 -7.31 14.68
C THR A 121 -3.41 -8.75 14.16
N ALA A 122 -3.07 -8.99 12.89
CA ALA A 122 -3.07 -10.33 12.31
C ALA A 122 -2.09 -11.26 13.04
N ALA A 123 -0.90 -10.77 13.38
CA ALA A 123 0.10 -11.51 14.14
C ALA A 123 -0.39 -11.88 15.55
N LEU A 124 -1.02 -10.94 16.26
CA LEU A 124 -1.62 -11.22 17.58
C LEU A 124 -2.73 -12.27 17.49
N ASN A 125 -3.60 -12.19 16.49
CA ASN A 125 -4.68 -13.17 16.32
C ASN A 125 -4.16 -14.59 16.03
N ALA A 126 -3.02 -14.70 15.34
CA ALA A 126 -2.44 -16.00 14.99
C ALA A 126 -1.60 -16.61 16.12
N ASP A 127 -0.77 -15.81 16.77
CA ASP A 127 0.35 -16.29 17.58
C ASP A 127 0.45 -15.60 18.95
N ALA A 128 -0.67 -15.12 19.52
CA ALA A 128 -0.68 -14.44 20.83
C ALA A 128 -0.06 -15.28 21.97
N ALA A 129 -0.06 -16.61 21.85
CA ALA A 129 0.53 -17.52 22.82
C ALA A 129 2.07 -17.38 22.95
N LEU A 130 2.73 -16.73 22.02
CA LEU A 130 4.16 -16.42 22.08
C LEU A 130 4.51 -15.22 22.96
N LEU A 131 3.49 -14.48 23.43
CA LEU A 131 3.62 -13.32 24.28
C LEU A 131 3.19 -13.62 25.70
N THR A 132 3.85 -12.99 26.67
CA THR A 132 3.33 -12.90 28.04
C THR A 132 2.13 -11.94 28.08
N GLU A 133 1.33 -12.01 29.14
CA GLU A 133 0.18 -11.10 29.31
C GLU A 133 0.61 -9.62 29.37
N GLU A 134 1.78 -9.35 29.95
CA GLU A 134 2.34 -8.00 30.03
C GLU A 134 2.77 -7.49 28.63
N GLU A 135 3.49 -8.32 27.86
CA GLU A 135 3.89 -7.98 26.49
C GLU A 135 2.67 -7.75 25.59
N LYS A 136 1.66 -8.60 25.72
CA LYS A 136 0.40 -8.48 24.97
C LYS A 136 -0.31 -7.15 25.28
N LEU A 137 -0.42 -6.80 26.56
CA LEU A 137 -1.01 -5.54 26.98
C LEU A 137 -0.24 -4.34 26.41
N ASN A 138 1.10 -4.38 26.44
CA ASN A 138 1.94 -3.32 25.88
C ASN A 138 1.74 -3.16 24.36
N VAL A 139 1.64 -4.26 23.62
CA VAL A 139 1.38 -4.24 22.17
C VAL A 139 -0.02 -3.68 21.89
N GLU A 140 -1.05 -4.12 22.62
CA GLU A 140 -2.42 -3.62 22.48
C GLU A 140 -2.51 -2.10 22.77
N GLN A 141 -1.80 -1.61 23.77
CA GLN A 141 -1.72 -0.16 24.06
C GLN A 141 -1.03 0.62 22.94
N ALA A 142 0.07 0.10 22.41
CA ALA A 142 0.77 0.72 21.28
C ALA A 142 -0.11 0.78 20.02
N LEU A 143 -0.86 -0.29 19.73
CA LEU A 143 -1.81 -0.32 18.62
C LEU A 143 -2.96 0.70 18.81
N ALA A 144 -3.50 0.79 20.02
CA ALA A 144 -4.56 1.76 20.34
C ALA A 144 -4.07 3.21 20.16
N GLU A 145 -2.86 3.51 20.61
CA GLU A 145 -2.25 4.84 20.43
C GLU A 145 -1.97 5.12 18.95
N LEU A 146 -1.40 4.17 18.19
CA LEU A 146 -1.17 4.31 16.76
C LEU A 146 -2.49 4.55 16.00
N ALA A 147 -3.55 3.82 16.33
CA ALA A 147 -4.86 3.98 15.71
C ALA A 147 -5.46 5.38 15.99
N ARG A 148 -5.25 5.90 17.19
CA ARG A 148 -5.68 7.24 17.60
C ARG A 148 -4.91 8.34 16.86
N VAL A 149 -3.58 8.27 16.87
CA VAL A 149 -2.70 9.29 16.29
C VAL A 149 -2.81 9.32 14.75
N LYS A 150 -3.05 8.16 14.11
CA LYS A 150 -3.25 8.04 12.65
C LYS A 150 -4.39 8.94 12.13
N GLN A 151 -5.41 9.22 12.92
CA GLN A 151 -6.54 10.06 12.51
C GLN A 151 -6.22 11.56 12.52
N GLY A 152 -5.09 11.94 13.09
CA GLY A 152 -4.64 13.33 13.14
C GLY A 152 -3.89 13.77 11.88
N ASP A 153 -3.41 15.00 11.91
CA ASP A 153 -2.67 15.67 10.84
C ASP A 153 -1.17 15.85 11.16
N ASN A 154 -0.72 15.37 12.32
CA ASN A 154 0.67 15.47 12.74
C ASN A 154 1.50 14.30 12.22
N THR A 155 2.15 14.48 11.08
CA THR A 155 3.02 13.49 10.42
C THR A 155 4.12 12.95 11.35
N ALA A 156 4.74 13.84 12.16
CA ALA A 156 5.81 13.43 13.06
C ALA A 156 5.29 12.53 14.20
N ALA A 157 4.11 12.84 14.74
CA ALA A 157 3.49 12.02 15.78
C ALA A 157 3.10 10.63 15.25
N ILE A 158 2.54 10.55 14.02
CA ILE A 158 2.22 9.28 13.39
C ILE A 158 3.49 8.44 13.20
N LYS A 159 4.55 9.04 12.66
CA LYS A 159 5.84 8.36 12.46
C LYS A 159 6.43 7.84 13.78
N ALA A 160 6.44 8.65 14.82
CA ALA A 160 6.93 8.24 16.14
C ALA A 160 6.11 7.06 16.72
N ALA A 161 4.77 7.06 16.54
CA ALA A 161 3.93 5.97 17.00
C ALA A 161 4.17 4.68 16.20
N ILE A 162 4.44 4.77 14.88
CA ILE A 162 4.85 3.62 14.05
C ILE A 162 6.16 3.03 14.58
N GLU A 163 7.18 3.87 14.76
CA GLU A 163 8.50 3.45 15.25
C GLU A 163 8.40 2.79 16.65
N HIS A 164 7.59 3.36 17.53
CA HIS A 164 7.32 2.80 18.85
C HIS A 164 6.63 1.43 18.78
N THR A 165 5.62 1.29 17.95
CA THR A 165 4.91 0.00 17.75
C THR A 165 5.85 -1.05 17.18
N ASN A 166 6.67 -0.72 16.18
CA ASN A 166 7.66 -1.62 15.62
C ASN A 166 8.65 -2.10 16.69
N HIS A 167 9.19 -1.16 17.48
CA HIS A 167 10.15 -1.50 18.53
C HIS A 167 9.57 -2.45 19.62
N ILE A 168 8.33 -2.23 20.05
CA ILE A 168 7.67 -3.11 21.03
C ILE A 168 7.40 -4.50 20.43
N THR A 169 7.20 -4.60 19.12
CA THR A 169 6.88 -5.88 18.45
C THR A 169 8.09 -6.62 17.89
N ASP A 170 9.31 -6.06 17.95
CA ASP A 170 10.53 -6.67 17.40
C ASP A 170 10.80 -8.07 17.96
N GLU A 171 10.75 -8.25 19.28
CA GLU A 171 10.95 -9.56 19.91
C GLU A 171 9.84 -10.56 19.57
N PHE A 172 8.60 -10.09 19.46
CA PHE A 172 7.48 -10.92 19.04
C PHE A 172 7.66 -11.41 17.61
N ALA A 173 8.09 -10.55 16.71
CA ALA A 173 8.40 -10.90 15.32
C ALA A 173 9.53 -11.93 15.24
N ALA A 174 10.59 -11.78 16.05
CA ALA A 174 11.69 -12.74 16.12
C ALA A 174 11.21 -14.13 16.59
N ARG A 175 10.40 -14.21 17.67
CA ARG A 175 9.84 -15.48 18.18
C ARG A 175 8.95 -16.18 17.13
N ARG A 176 8.18 -15.40 16.36
CA ARG A 176 7.35 -15.94 15.27
C ARG A 176 8.21 -16.55 14.15
N MET A 177 9.30 -15.88 13.74
CA MET A 177 10.23 -16.40 12.74
C MET A 177 10.90 -17.71 13.20
N ASP A 178 11.32 -17.79 14.45
CA ASP A 178 11.93 -19.00 15.00
C ASP A 178 10.95 -20.18 15.00
N THR A 179 9.68 -19.95 15.35
CA THR A 179 8.64 -20.98 15.34
C THR A 179 8.38 -21.54 13.94
N VAL A 180 8.35 -20.68 12.92
CA VAL A 180 8.19 -21.09 11.53
C VAL A 180 9.39 -21.90 11.03
N SER A 181 10.61 -21.51 11.39
CA SER A 181 11.84 -22.25 11.05
C SER A 181 11.87 -23.64 11.67
N TYR A 182 11.41 -23.80 12.92
CA TYR A 182 11.34 -25.10 13.59
C TYR A 182 10.34 -26.05 12.93
N THR A 183 9.18 -25.57 12.51
CA THR A 183 8.14 -26.39 11.85
C THR A 183 8.59 -26.90 10.48
N HIS A 184 9.43 -26.17 9.76
CA HIS A 184 9.98 -26.62 8.48
C HIS A 184 11.16 -27.60 8.61
N LEU A 185 11.91 -27.57 9.72
CA LEU A 185 13.04 -28.47 9.98
C LEU A 185 12.61 -29.81 10.58
N THR A 186 11.41 -29.92 11.16
CA THR A 186 10.92 -31.11 11.89
C THR A 186 9.86 -31.92 11.15
N LEU A 187 9.69 -31.76 9.84
CA LEU A 187 8.85 -32.68 9.07
C LEU A 187 9.51 -34.07 9.07
N PRO A 188 8.87 -35.10 9.66
CA PRO A 188 9.43 -36.44 9.67
C PRO A 188 9.49 -36.93 8.22
N THR A 189 10.69 -37.19 7.71
CA THR A 189 10.89 -37.96 6.49
C THR A 189 10.23 -39.33 6.69
N LYS A 190 9.02 -39.53 6.18
CA LYS A 190 8.41 -40.83 6.10
C LYS A 190 9.29 -41.71 5.20
N ARG A 191 10.09 -42.52 5.82
CA ARG A 191 10.77 -43.62 5.16
C ARG A 191 9.70 -44.58 4.61
N ILE A 192 9.50 -44.58 3.30
CA ILE A 192 8.72 -45.62 2.62
C ILE A 192 9.64 -46.82 2.57
N VAL A 193 9.26 -47.90 3.25
CA VAL A 193 9.78 -49.26 3.11
C VAL A 193 8.90 -49.96 2.11
#